data_fd33fb265eced2e4f0f7da5a04aa62db
#
_entry.id   fd33fb265eced2e4f0f7da5a04aa62db
#
_cell.length_a   1.000
_cell.length_b   1.000
_cell.length_c   1.000
_cell.angle_alpha   90.00
_cell.angle_beta   90.00
_cell.angle_gamma   90.00
#
_symmetry.space_group_name_H-M   'P 1'
#
loop_
_entity.id
_entity.type
_entity.pdbx_description
1 polymer ?
#
loop_
_entity_poly.entity_id
_entity_poly.type
_entity_poly.pdbx_seq_one_letter_code
_entity_poly.pdbx_strand_id
1 'polypeptide(L)'
;EINFNLGTATKVNMILHGDGSTNIFVKDGLLPFSKYEKETAPNAMKGSDEDALYQNREVNGQFDLILTNPPFSVELDNDTKKTVKKDFMFGAKKNSENLFIERWYQLLRENGRLAAVLPESVFDTTENKYIRLFLYKYFKIKAVVSLPQLAFEPYTSTKTSILFAQKKTKAEVKEWNTLWEEASSDWQKLKVRVENLIAVFDGKKQKSKLPSVKALT
;
A
#
# COMPACT_ATOMS: atom_id res chain seq x y z
N GLU A 1 -2.12 -4.31 -17.91
CA GLU A 1 -3.28 -5.19 -18.03
C GLU A 1 -2.82 -6.64 -18.22
N ILE A 2 -3.36 -7.57 -17.45
CA ILE A 2 -3.01 -8.99 -17.56
C ILE A 2 -3.84 -9.72 -18.64
N ASN A 3 -5.07 -9.28 -18.86
CA ASN A 3 -5.97 -9.87 -19.83
C ASN A 3 -5.63 -9.38 -21.24
N PHE A 4 -5.32 -10.32 -22.14
CA PHE A 4 -4.93 -10.02 -23.52
C PHE A 4 -6.01 -9.25 -24.29
N ASN A 5 -7.27 -9.66 -24.17
CA ASN A 5 -8.38 -9.03 -24.90
C ASN A 5 -8.62 -7.60 -24.41
N LEU A 6 -8.60 -7.38 -23.08
CA LEU A 6 -8.72 -6.04 -22.50
C LEU A 6 -7.51 -5.17 -22.86
N GLY A 7 -6.30 -5.72 -22.85
CA GLY A 7 -5.10 -5.02 -23.28
C GLY A 7 -5.17 -4.60 -24.75
N THR A 8 -5.68 -5.48 -25.61
CA THR A 8 -5.90 -5.18 -27.03
C THR A 8 -6.97 -4.09 -27.22
N ALA A 9 -8.09 -4.21 -26.52
CA ALA A 9 -9.14 -3.18 -26.55
C ALA A 9 -8.62 -1.82 -26.05
N THR A 10 -7.81 -1.82 -25.01
CA THR A 10 -7.14 -0.61 -24.50
C THR A 10 -6.23 0.00 -25.55
N LYS A 11 -5.42 -0.80 -26.25
CA LYS A 11 -4.56 -0.30 -27.35
C LYS A 11 -5.37 0.36 -28.45
N VAL A 12 -6.45 -0.28 -28.88
CA VAL A 12 -7.34 0.30 -29.90
C VAL A 12 -7.94 1.63 -29.42
N ASN A 13 -8.45 1.66 -28.18
CA ASN A 13 -9.03 2.86 -27.60
C ASN A 13 -8.02 4.02 -27.55
N MET A 14 -6.79 3.77 -27.10
CA MET A 14 -5.74 4.80 -27.04
C MET A 14 -5.34 5.30 -28.43
N ILE A 15 -5.27 4.42 -29.45
CA ILE A 15 -5.03 4.82 -30.83
C ILE A 15 -6.16 5.74 -31.32
N LEU A 16 -7.41 5.39 -31.07
CA LEU A 16 -8.57 6.21 -31.46
C LEU A 16 -8.58 7.59 -30.81
N HIS A 17 -8.02 7.70 -29.60
CA HIS A 17 -7.86 8.98 -28.89
C HIS A 17 -6.56 9.73 -29.24
N GLY A 18 -5.75 9.22 -30.16
CA GLY A 18 -4.52 9.89 -30.60
C GLY A 18 -3.30 9.68 -29.68
N ASP A 19 -3.41 8.89 -28.60
CA ASP A 19 -2.32 8.63 -27.65
C ASP A 19 -1.37 7.51 -28.07
N GLY A 20 -1.69 6.80 -29.17
CA GLY A 20 -0.91 5.67 -29.66
C GLY A 20 -1.01 4.43 -28.74
N SER A 21 -0.19 3.41 -29.02
CA SER A 21 -0.24 2.12 -28.31
C SER A 21 1.10 1.66 -27.74
N THR A 22 2.16 2.43 -27.92
CA THR A 22 3.54 2.04 -27.63
C THR A 22 3.78 1.70 -26.16
N ASN A 23 3.08 2.39 -25.25
CA ASN A 23 3.25 2.25 -23.81
C ASN A 23 2.16 1.40 -23.14
N ILE A 24 1.43 0.58 -23.94
CA ILE A 24 0.43 -0.33 -23.41
C ILE A 24 0.98 -1.76 -23.43
N PHE A 25 1.18 -2.30 -22.25
CA PHE A 25 1.78 -3.62 -22.04
C PHE A 25 0.74 -4.59 -21.48
N VAL A 26 0.65 -5.77 -22.07
CA VAL A 26 -0.18 -6.87 -21.57
C VAL A 26 0.70 -7.71 -20.65
N LYS A 27 0.71 -7.36 -19.38
CA LYS A 27 1.56 -7.96 -18.34
C LYS A 27 0.86 -7.95 -17.00
N ASP A 28 1.25 -8.88 -16.13
CA ASP A 28 0.85 -8.82 -14.73
C ASP A 28 1.57 -7.68 -14.00
N GLY A 29 0.81 -6.71 -13.48
CA GLY A 29 1.34 -5.54 -12.76
C GLY A 29 2.00 -5.86 -11.42
N LEU A 30 1.89 -7.10 -10.93
CA LEU A 30 2.49 -7.56 -9.68
C LEU A 30 3.74 -8.44 -9.90
N LEU A 31 4.21 -8.62 -11.13
CA LEU A 31 5.47 -9.32 -11.38
C LEU A 31 6.66 -8.57 -10.78
N PRO A 32 7.73 -9.28 -10.35
CA PRO A 32 9.01 -8.67 -10.00
C PRO A 32 9.58 -7.85 -11.16
N PHE A 33 10.29 -6.77 -10.88
CA PHE A 33 10.90 -5.94 -11.92
C PHE A 33 11.89 -6.73 -12.80
N SER A 34 12.64 -7.68 -12.24
CA SER A 34 13.52 -8.57 -12.97
C SER A 34 12.83 -9.41 -14.05
N LYS A 35 11.53 -9.66 -13.90
CA LYS A 35 10.71 -10.33 -14.93
C LYS A 35 10.40 -9.41 -16.11
N TYR A 36 10.27 -8.12 -15.87
CA TYR A 36 10.05 -7.13 -16.93
C TYR A 36 11.29 -6.90 -17.80
N GLU A 37 12.49 -7.05 -17.27
CA GLU A 37 13.72 -6.89 -18.05
C GLU A 37 13.88 -7.95 -19.15
N LYS A 38 13.44 -9.18 -18.90
CA LYS A 38 13.51 -10.30 -19.84
C LYS A 38 12.46 -10.25 -20.93
N GLU A 39 11.43 -9.46 -20.76
CA GLU A 39 10.28 -9.40 -21.63
C GLU A 39 10.09 -7.96 -22.07
N THR A 40 10.64 -7.49 -23.11
CA THR A 40 10.40 -6.20 -23.81
C THR A 40 9.58 -5.13 -23.02
N ALA A 41 9.76 -5.01 -21.73
CA ALA A 41 9.15 -3.98 -20.92
C ALA A 41 9.95 -2.67 -21.07
N PRO A 42 9.30 -1.48 -20.93
CA PRO A 42 10.00 -0.22 -21.00
C PRO A 42 11.04 -0.13 -19.87
N ASN A 43 12.12 0.60 -20.12
CA ASN A 43 13.17 0.84 -19.11
C ASN A 43 12.59 1.42 -17.80
N ALA A 44 11.52 2.20 -17.89
CA ALA A 44 10.81 2.74 -16.73
C ALA A 44 10.23 1.68 -15.79
N MET A 45 10.10 0.43 -16.21
CA MET A 45 9.61 -0.68 -15.37
C MET A 45 10.74 -1.51 -14.77
N LYS A 46 12.01 -1.23 -15.12
CA LYS A 46 13.15 -1.94 -14.50
C LYS A 46 13.37 -1.45 -13.09
N GLY A 47 13.60 -2.38 -12.18
CA GLY A 47 13.94 -2.09 -10.79
C GLY A 47 15.35 -1.53 -10.64
N SER A 48 15.61 -0.89 -9.52
CA SER A 48 16.91 -0.44 -9.09
C SER A 48 17.29 -1.12 -7.79
N ASP A 49 18.46 -1.74 -7.73
CA ASP A 49 18.99 -2.37 -6.51
C ASP A 49 19.32 -1.35 -5.42
N GLU A 50 19.58 -0.09 -5.80
CA GLU A 50 19.94 0.98 -4.87
C GLU A 50 18.78 1.41 -3.96
N ASP A 51 17.55 1.14 -4.40
CA ASP A 51 16.34 1.55 -3.70
C ASP A 51 15.54 0.37 -3.12
N ALA A 52 16.21 -0.74 -2.81
CA ALA A 52 15.58 -1.88 -2.17
C ALA A 52 14.84 -1.47 -0.88
N LEU A 53 13.51 -1.62 -0.86
CA LEU A 53 12.68 -1.16 0.24
C LEU A 53 12.81 -2.00 1.50
N TYR A 54 12.88 -3.26 1.36
CA TYR A 54 12.96 -4.24 2.44
C TYR A 54 13.71 -5.44 1.93
N GLN A 55 14.81 -5.80 2.52
CA GLN A 55 15.54 -7.03 2.25
C GLN A 55 15.26 -7.64 0.86
N ASN A 56 15.86 -7.07 -0.19
CA ASN A 56 15.75 -7.51 -1.59
C ASN A 56 14.47 -7.12 -2.36
N ARG A 57 13.71 -6.11 -1.94
CA ARG A 57 12.56 -5.61 -2.69
C ARG A 57 12.97 -4.45 -3.57
N GLU A 58 12.69 -4.62 -4.85
CA GLU A 58 13.04 -3.65 -5.88
C GLU A 58 12.15 -2.41 -5.82
N VAL A 59 12.73 -1.24 -6.05
CA VAL A 59 12.03 0.03 -6.23
C VAL A 59 12.59 0.69 -7.46
N ASN A 60 11.76 1.07 -8.43
CA ASN A 60 12.28 1.79 -9.57
C ASN A 60 12.14 3.32 -9.48
N GLY A 61 11.14 3.83 -8.76
CA GLY A 61 11.00 5.26 -8.49
C GLY A 61 10.99 6.17 -9.73
N GLN A 62 10.47 5.71 -10.87
CA GLN A 62 10.58 6.39 -12.16
C GLN A 62 9.40 7.30 -12.49
N PHE A 63 8.23 7.05 -11.92
CA PHE A 63 7.00 7.70 -12.35
C PHE A 63 6.66 8.94 -11.52
N ASP A 64 6.28 10.01 -12.20
CA ASP A 64 5.82 11.27 -11.59
C ASP A 64 4.40 11.20 -11.04
N LEU A 65 3.56 10.44 -11.73
CA LEU A 65 2.13 10.37 -11.47
C LEU A 65 1.60 8.96 -11.77
N ILE A 66 0.79 8.46 -10.84
CA ILE A 66 -0.01 7.25 -11.04
C ILE A 66 -1.49 7.64 -10.90
N LEU A 67 -2.27 7.31 -11.93
CA LEU A 67 -3.73 7.36 -11.93
C LEU A 67 -4.23 5.94 -12.16
N THR A 68 -5.05 5.41 -11.26
CA THR A 68 -5.39 3.99 -11.33
C THR A 68 -6.72 3.65 -10.68
N ASN A 69 -7.40 2.67 -11.28
CA ASN A 69 -8.52 1.95 -10.70
C ASN A 69 -8.15 0.46 -10.75
N PRO A 70 -7.54 -0.09 -9.69
CA PRO A 70 -7.12 -1.49 -9.67
C PRO A 70 -8.33 -2.41 -9.56
N PRO A 71 -8.20 -3.68 -9.96
CA PRO A 71 -9.23 -4.67 -9.69
C PRO A 71 -9.37 -4.89 -8.17
N PHE A 72 -10.62 -5.04 -7.69
CA PHE A 72 -10.92 -5.26 -6.27
C PHE A 72 -11.08 -6.74 -5.97
N SER A 73 -10.55 -7.18 -4.83
CA SER A 73 -10.73 -8.55 -4.29
C SER A 73 -10.39 -9.67 -5.29
N VAL A 74 -9.40 -9.45 -6.13
CA VAL A 74 -8.95 -10.49 -7.07
C VAL A 74 -8.15 -11.55 -6.33
N GLU A 75 -8.55 -12.80 -6.50
CA GLU A 75 -7.73 -13.93 -6.06
C GLU A 75 -6.55 -14.12 -7.01
N LEU A 76 -5.35 -14.05 -6.45
CA LEU A 76 -4.13 -14.33 -7.18
C LEU A 76 -4.02 -15.85 -7.45
N ASP A 77 -3.52 -16.22 -8.61
CA ASP A 77 -3.15 -17.60 -8.88
C ASP A 77 -1.97 -18.08 -7.99
N ASN A 78 -1.75 -19.39 -7.94
CA ASN A 78 -0.76 -19.97 -7.02
C ASN A 78 0.69 -19.56 -7.33
N ASP A 79 1.02 -19.28 -8.59
CA ASP A 79 2.38 -18.92 -8.96
C ASP A 79 2.64 -17.44 -8.69
N THR A 80 1.69 -16.58 -8.96
CA THR A 80 1.71 -15.17 -8.52
C THR A 80 1.80 -15.07 -7.00
N LYS A 81 1.02 -15.88 -6.24
CA LYS A 81 1.11 -15.93 -4.76
C LYS A 81 2.52 -16.27 -4.26
N LYS A 82 3.22 -17.21 -4.90
CA LYS A 82 4.60 -17.58 -4.53
C LYS A 82 5.58 -16.42 -4.80
N THR A 83 5.40 -15.75 -5.92
CA THR A 83 6.24 -14.64 -6.35
C THR A 83 6.06 -13.43 -5.44
N VAL A 84 4.82 -12.97 -5.23
CA VAL A 84 4.54 -11.81 -4.38
C VAL A 84 4.95 -12.01 -2.92
N LYS A 85 4.95 -13.25 -2.41
CA LYS A 85 5.46 -13.55 -1.07
C LYS A 85 6.93 -13.16 -0.87
N LYS A 86 7.73 -13.24 -1.92
CA LYS A 86 9.16 -12.91 -1.87
C LYS A 86 9.41 -11.42 -2.10
N ASP A 87 8.66 -10.83 -3.03
CA ASP A 87 8.98 -9.52 -3.59
C ASP A 87 8.16 -8.38 -3.00
N PHE A 88 7.12 -8.69 -2.23
CA PHE A 88 6.26 -7.71 -1.57
C PHE A 88 6.25 -7.89 -0.05
N MET A 89 6.26 -6.76 0.67
CA MET A 89 6.13 -6.75 2.12
C MET A 89 4.80 -7.36 2.56
N PHE A 90 3.73 -7.09 1.80
CA PHE A 90 2.39 -7.59 2.08
C PHE A 90 2.04 -8.87 1.32
N GLY A 91 3.01 -9.51 0.67
CA GLY A 91 2.80 -10.70 -0.14
C GLY A 91 2.18 -11.90 0.57
N ALA A 92 2.26 -11.96 1.91
CA ALA A 92 1.57 -12.97 2.72
C ALA A 92 0.09 -12.65 2.98
N LYS A 93 -0.38 -11.43 2.66
CA LYS A 93 -1.77 -10.99 2.83
C LYS A 93 -2.59 -11.37 1.60
N LYS A 94 -3.91 -11.57 1.79
CA LYS A 94 -4.78 -12.05 0.72
C LYS A 94 -5.31 -10.96 -0.22
N ASN A 95 -5.29 -9.71 0.20
CA ASN A 95 -5.94 -8.61 -0.51
C ASN A 95 -5.03 -8.07 -1.61
N SER A 96 -5.43 -8.24 -2.86
CA SER A 96 -4.71 -7.75 -4.03
C SER A 96 -4.52 -6.24 -4.04
N GLU A 97 -5.50 -5.48 -3.55
CA GLU A 97 -5.48 -4.02 -3.47
C GLU A 97 -4.27 -3.53 -2.64
N ASN A 98 -3.94 -4.24 -1.58
CA ASN A 98 -2.83 -3.89 -0.70
C ASN A 98 -1.47 -4.10 -1.38
N LEU A 99 -1.36 -5.09 -2.26
CA LEU A 99 -0.17 -5.30 -3.07
C LEU A 99 -0.02 -4.21 -4.12
N PHE A 100 -1.11 -3.75 -4.73
CA PHE A 100 -1.06 -2.63 -5.66
C PHE A 100 -0.63 -1.33 -4.98
N ILE A 101 -1.06 -1.07 -3.74
CA ILE A 101 -0.59 0.11 -2.97
C ILE A 101 0.92 0.05 -2.76
N GLU A 102 1.48 -1.12 -2.44
CA GLU A 102 2.93 -1.30 -2.33
C GLU A 102 3.60 -1.12 -3.70
N ARG A 103 3.03 -1.69 -4.79
CA ARG A 103 3.54 -1.52 -6.15
C ARG A 103 3.58 -0.05 -6.58
N TRP A 104 2.56 0.73 -6.28
CA TRP A 104 2.58 2.17 -6.59
C TRP A 104 3.67 2.92 -5.84
N TYR A 105 3.93 2.55 -4.58
CA TYR A 105 5.06 3.10 -3.84
C TYR A 105 6.40 2.75 -4.52
N GLN A 106 6.57 1.53 -5.00
CA GLN A 106 7.78 1.09 -5.70
C GLN A 106 7.99 1.84 -7.02
N LEU A 107 6.92 2.14 -7.76
CA LEU A 107 6.97 2.79 -9.07
C LEU A 107 7.13 4.32 -8.98
N LEU A 108 6.53 4.98 -8.00
CA LEU A 108 6.58 6.43 -7.86
C LEU A 108 7.96 6.90 -7.43
N ARG A 109 8.46 7.96 -8.07
CA ARG A 109 9.61 8.72 -7.56
C ARG A 109 9.25 9.50 -6.29
N GLU A 110 10.25 10.01 -5.59
CA GLU A 110 10.03 10.95 -4.48
C GLU A 110 9.19 12.15 -4.94
N ASN A 111 8.27 12.59 -4.10
CA ASN A 111 7.27 13.62 -4.41
C ASN A 111 6.31 13.28 -5.57
N GLY A 112 6.38 12.08 -6.14
CA GLY A 112 5.42 11.60 -7.13
C GLY A 112 4.00 11.51 -6.56
N ARG A 113 2.99 11.70 -7.40
CA ARG A 113 1.58 11.82 -7.02
C ARG A 113 0.80 10.56 -7.37
N LEU A 114 -0.15 10.23 -6.52
CA LEU A 114 -1.05 9.09 -6.68
C LEU A 114 -2.50 9.58 -6.62
N ALA A 115 -3.32 9.14 -7.57
CA ALA A 115 -4.77 9.12 -7.41
C ALA A 115 -5.26 7.70 -7.73
N ALA A 116 -5.87 7.05 -6.74
CA ALA A 116 -6.29 5.67 -6.84
C ALA A 116 -7.71 5.47 -6.31
N VAL A 117 -8.53 4.73 -7.06
CA VAL A 117 -9.82 4.26 -6.57
C VAL A 117 -9.58 3.02 -5.71
N LEU A 118 -10.07 3.04 -4.49
CA LEU A 118 -9.89 1.96 -3.52
C LEU A 118 -11.23 1.60 -2.85
N PRO A 119 -11.45 0.33 -2.51
CA PRO A 119 -12.61 -0.06 -1.72
C PRO A 119 -12.56 0.55 -0.33
N GLU A 120 -13.71 0.89 0.23
CA GLU A 120 -13.84 1.52 1.56
C GLU A 120 -13.16 0.69 2.65
N SER A 121 -13.13 -0.64 2.51
CA SER A 121 -12.48 -1.56 3.44
C SER A 121 -10.99 -1.26 3.68
N VAL A 122 -10.30 -0.62 2.75
CA VAL A 122 -8.92 -0.16 2.94
C VAL A 122 -8.83 0.89 4.05
N PHE A 123 -9.87 1.74 4.15
CA PHE A 123 -9.87 2.90 5.05
C PHE A 123 -10.48 2.62 6.42
N ASP A 124 -11.43 1.68 6.53
CA ASP A 124 -12.27 1.50 7.72
C ASP A 124 -12.07 0.18 8.46
N THR A 125 -11.69 -0.93 7.80
CA THR A 125 -11.60 -2.23 8.45
C THR A 125 -10.38 -2.40 9.35
N THR A 126 -10.52 -3.21 10.40
CA THR A 126 -9.43 -3.54 11.32
C THR A 126 -8.34 -4.37 10.64
N GLU A 127 -8.70 -5.24 9.71
CA GLU A 127 -7.77 -6.08 8.96
C GLU A 127 -6.77 -5.27 8.14
N ASN A 128 -7.20 -4.10 7.64
CA ASN A 128 -6.39 -3.23 6.78
C ASN A 128 -5.65 -2.11 7.54
N LYS A 129 -5.64 -2.12 8.88
CA LYS A 129 -4.91 -1.10 9.64
C LYS A 129 -3.40 -1.02 9.30
N TYR A 130 -2.78 -2.15 8.92
CA TYR A 130 -1.37 -2.17 8.53
C TYR A 130 -1.10 -1.43 7.22
N ILE A 131 -2.05 -1.47 6.27
CA ILE A 131 -1.90 -0.73 5.01
C ILE A 131 -2.14 0.77 5.22
N ARG A 132 -3.03 1.16 6.13
CA ARG A 132 -3.16 2.56 6.53
C ARG A 132 -1.90 3.08 7.19
N LEU A 133 -1.25 2.28 8.05
CA LEU A 133 0.05 2.64 8.62
C LEU A 133 1.12 2.80 7.53
N PHE A 134 1.15 1.91 6.54
CA PHE A 134 2.04 2.04 5.39
C PHE A 134 1.79 3.34 4.62
N LEU A 135 0.53 3.67 4.34
CA LEU A 135 0.15 4.92 3.68
C LEU A 135 0.62 6.14 4.49
N TYR A 136 0.40 6.18 5.80
CA TYR A 136 0.88 7.28 6.65
C TYR A 136 2.40 7.39 6.70
N LYS A 137 3.11 6.26 6.72
CA LYS A 137 4.57 6.24 6.76
C LYS A 137 5.17 6.77 5.46
N TYR A 138 4.67 6.33 4.31
CA TYR A 138 5.32 6.55 3.02
C TYR A 138 4.67 7.60 2.13
N PHE A 139 3.47 8.03 2.48
CA PHE A 139 2.73 9.03 1.69
C PHE A 139 2.26 10.20 2.55
N LYS A 140 2.18 11.36 1.92
CA LYS A 140 1.39 12.52 2.39
C LYS A 140 -0.02 12.36 1.82
N ILE A 141 -0.97 12.01 2.66
CA ILE A 141 -2.38 11.93 2.26
C ILE A 141 -2.88 13.36 2.01
N LYS A 142 -3.37 13.63 0.81
CA LYS A 142 -3.88 14.94 0.42
C LYS A 142 -5.39 15.02 0.57
N ALA A 143 -6.09 13.96 0.13
CA ALA A 143 -7.53 13.84 0.28
C ALA A 143 -7.96 12.37 0.16
N VAL A 144 -9.10 12.05 0.76
CA VAL A 144 -9.87 10.84 0.50
C VAL A 144 -11.29 11.31 0.15
N VAL A 145 -11.71 11.04 -1.08
CA VAL A 145 -13.01 11.47 -1.59
C VAL A 145 -13.91 10.26 -1.72
N SER A 146 -14.94 10.21 -0.90
CA SER A 146 -15.93 9.13 -0.93
C SER A 146 -16.80 9.24 -2.18
N LEU A 147 -16.88 8.18 -2.96
CA LEU A 147 -17.77 8.09 -4.12
C LEU A 147 -19.18 7.68 -3.72
N PRO A 148 -20.22 7.97 -4.52
CA PRO A 148 -21.55 7.44 -4.28
C PRO A 148 -21.55 5.92 -4.18
N GLN A 149 -22.48 5.34 -3.40
CA GLN A 149 -22.60 3.87 -3.25
C GLN A 149 -22.76 3.15 -4.59
N LEU A 150 -23.48 3.76 -5.51
CA LEU A 150 -23.83 3.18 -6.82
C LEU A 150 -22.85 3.56 -7.94
N ALA A 151 -21.68 4.12 -7.60
CA ALA A 151 -20.76 4.67 -8.60
C ALA A 151 -20.29 3.62 -9.64
N PHE A 152 -20.28 2.34 -9.29
CA PHE A 152 -19.82 1.24 -10.13
C PHE A 152 -20.91 0.22 -10.48
N GLU A 153 -22.19 0.52 -10.22
CA GLU A 153 -23.27 -0.34 -10.68
C GLU A 153 -23.43 -0.27 -12.21
N PRO A 154 -23.85 -1.35 -12.86
CA PRO A 154 -24.23 -2.65 -12.30
C PRO A 154 -23.07 -3.63 -12.08
N TYR A 155 -21.81 -3.23 -12.26
CA TYR A 155 -20.65 -4.13 -12.25
C TYR A 155 -20.26 -4.57 -10.85
N THR A 156 -20.38 -3.72 -9.85
CA THR A 156 -20.15 -4.04 -8.45
C THR A 156 -20.91 -3.09 -7.52
N SER A 157 -21.36 -3.61 -6.38
CA SER A 157 -21.94 -2.83 -5.28
C SER A 157 -20.88 -2.36 -4.26
N THR A 158 -19.61 -2.58 -4.54
CA THR A 158 -18.53 -2.21 -3.63
C THR A 158 -18.44 -0.69 -3.45
N LYS A 159 -18.61 -0.23 -2.23
CA LYS A 159 -18.38 1.17 -1.86
C LYS A 159 -16.91 1.51 -2.00
N THR A 160 -16.61 2.63 -2.64
CA THR A 160 -15.25 3.04 -2.96
C THR A 160 -15.00 4.50 -2.61
N SER A 161 -13.72 4.83 -2.48
CA SER A 161 -13.22 6.21 -2.32
C SER A 161 -12.00 6.43 -3.21
N ILE A 162 -11.75 7.67 -3.60
CA ILE A 162 -10.53 8.07 -4.31
C ILE A 162 -9.51 8.57 -3.30
N LEU A 163 -8.36 7.93 -3.25
CA LEU A 163 -7.21 8.38 -2.48
C LEU A 163 -6.36 9.31 -3.33
N PHE A 164 -6.11 10.53 -2.86
CA PHE A 164 -5.09 11.43 -3.38
C PHE A 164 -3.92 11.50 -2.41
N ALA A 165 -2.74 11.13 -2.88
CA ALA A 165 -1.55 11.06 -2.05
C ALA A 165 -0.29 11.49 -2.81
N GLN A 166 0.77 11.80 -2.07
CA GLN A 166 2.08 12.13 -2.60
C GLN A 166 3.14 11.31 -1.87
N LYS A 167 4.01 10.62 -2.60
CA LYS A 167 5.11 9.86 -2.01
C LYS A 167 6.04 10.79 -1.23
N LYS A 168 6.37 10.40 0.00
CA LYS A 168 7.34 11.11 0.84
C LYS A 168 8.76 10.93 0.30
N THR A 169 9.62 11.88 0.62
CA THR A 169 11.08 11.77 0.40
C THR A 169 11.71 10.81 1.41
N LYS A 170 12.91 10.33 1.11
CA LYS A 170 13.71 9.52 2.06
C LYS A 170 13.94 10.24 3.39
N ALA A 171 14.15 11.57 3.34
CA ALA A 171 14.32 12.39 4.54
C ALA A 171 13.06 12.40 5.41
N GLU A 172 11.88 12.59 4.83
CA GLU A 172 10.60 12.57 5.56
C GLU A 172 10.25 11.20 6.11
N VAL A 173 10.63 10.12 5.43
CA VAL A 173 10.48 8.75 5.96
C VAL A 173 11.43 8.50 7.13
N LYS A 174 12.67 9.03 7.06
CA LYS A 174 13.63 8.96 8.18
C LYS A 174 13.10 9.70 9.41
N GLU A 175 12.60 10.92 9.22
CA GLU A 175 11.96 11.69 10.29
C GLU A 175 10.79 10.93 10.92
N TRP A 176 9.90 10.37 10.09
CA TRP A 176 8.83 9.50 10.56
C TRP A 176 9.35 8.35 11.44
N ASN A 177 10.41 7.65 11.01
CA ASN A 177 10.97 6.54 11.75
C ASN A 177 11.50 7.00 13.12
N THR A 178 12.20 8.13 13.20
CA THR A 178 12.68 8.70 14.47
C THR A 178 11.54 8.98 15.43
N LEU A 179 10.51 9.72 14.97
CA LEU A 179 9.33 10.02 15.77
C LEU A 179 8.55 8.76 16.19
N TRP A 180 8.50 7.76 15.31
CA TRP A 180 7.87 6.49 15.61
C TRP A 180 8.62 5.69 16.68
N GLU A 181 9.95 5.67 16.62
CA GLU A 181 10.81 5.01 17.62
C GLU A 181 10.68 5.69 18.98
N GLU A 182 10.69 7.02 19.04
CA GLU A 182 10.46 7.80 20.26
C GLU A 182 9.09 7.48 20.87
N ALA A 183 8.02 7.63 20.10
CA ALA A 183 6.66 7.34 20.54
C ALA A 183 6.47 5.88 20.97
N SER A 184 7.11 4.94 20.24
CA SER A 184 7.06 3.51 20.58
C SER A 184 7.80 3.21 21.88
N SER A 185 8.95 3.85 22.12
CA SER A 185 9.68 3.74 23.38
C SER A 185 8.84 4.22 24.57
N ASP A 186 8.22 5.38 24.43
CA ASP A 186 7.36 5.94 25.49
C ASP A 186 6.11 5.08 25.72
N TRP A 187 5.51 4.58 24.64
CA TRP A 187 4.41 3.62 24.76
C TRP A 187 4.83 2.36 25.51
N GLN A 188 5.99 1.77 25.20
CA GLN A 188 6.48 0.58 25.90
C GLN A 188 6.67 0.82 27.41
N LYS A 189 7.16 1.99 27.81
CA LYS A 189 7.26 2.38 29.22
C LYS A 189 5.88 2.45 29.89
N LEU A 190 4.90 3.03 29.20
CA LEU A 190 3.53 3.19 29.71
C LEU A 190 2.72 1.89 29.64
N LYS A 191 2.91 1.06 28.62
CA LYS A 191 2.14 -0.15 28.32
C LYS A 191 2.04 -1.08 29.54
N VAL A 192 3.16 -1.38 30.18
CA VAL A 192 3.19 -2.26 31.36
C VAL A 192 2.33 -1.71 32.49
N ARG A 193 2.32 -0.38 32.67
CA ARG A 193 1.51 0.28 33.70
C ARG A 193 0.01 0.17 33.38
N VAL A 194 -0.35 0.42 32.13
CA VAL A 194 -1.74 0.33 31.64
C VAL A 194 -2.25 -1.11 31.74
N GLU A 195 -1.47 -2.09 31.26
CA GLU A 195 -1.83 -3.51 31.34
C GLU A 195 -1.99 -3.99 32.79
N ASN A 196 -1.13 -3.53 33.70
CA ASN A 196 -1.27 -3.82 35.12
C ASN A 196 -2.55 -3.21 35.72
N LEU A 197 -2.88 -1.98 35.31
CA LEU A 197 -4.10 -1.30 35.78
C LEU A 197 -5.34 -2.06 35.28
N ILE A 198 -5.40 -2.39 34.00
CA ILE A 198 -6.50 -3.18 33.41
C ILE A 198 -6.63 -4.52 34.14
N ALA A 199 -5.52 -5.23 34.37
CA ALA A 199 -5.54 -6.53 35.06
C ALA A 199 -6.07 -6.45 36.48
N VAL A 200 -5.94 -5.30 37.17
CA VAL A 200 -6.55 -5.07 38.47
C VAL A 200 -8.04 -4.80 38.37
N PHE A 201 -8.46 -3.99 37.39
CA PHE A 201 -9.90 -3.75 37.18
C PHE A 201 -10.64 -5.03 36.77
N ASP A 202 -9.98 -5.90 35.98
CA ASP A 202 -10.51 -7.21 35.60
C ASP A 202 -10.45 -8.27 36.74
N GLY A 203 -9.99 -7.90 37.92
CA GLY A 203 -9.84 -8.81 39.06
C GLY A 203 -8.68 -9.82 38.92
N LYS A 204 -7.85 -9.69 37.92
CA LYS A 204 -6.73 -10.63 37.62
C LYS A 204 -5.48 -10.35 38.48
N LYS A 205 -5.38 -9.15 39.06
CA LYS A 205 -4.25 -8.74 39.92
C LYS A 205 -4.73 -8.01 41.16
N GLN A 206 -3.99 -8.14 42.29
CA GLN A 206 -4.30 -7.42 43.51
C GLN A 206 -3.87 -5.94 43.44
N LYS A 207 -4.67 -5.04 44.00
CA LYS A 207 -4.42 -3.59 44.08
C LYS A 207 -3.05 -3.23 44.66
N SER A 208 -2.54 -4.02 45.58
CA SER A 208 -1.23 -3.81 46.27
C SER A 208 -0.02 -3.89 45.32
N LYS A 209 -0.21 -4.39 44.06
CA LYS A 209 0.83 -4.50 43.06
C LYS A 209 0.81 -3.38 42.01
N LEU A 210 -0.07 -2.40 42.18
CA LEU A 210 -0.10 -1.22 41.33
C LEU A 210 1.03 -0.26 41.70
N PRO A 211 1.71 0.35 40.74
CA PRO A 211 2.57 1.50 41.00
C PRO A 211 1.75 2.62 41.58
N SER A 212 2.34 3.39 42.51
CA SER A 212 1.67 4.57 43.11
C SER A 212 1.26 5.57 42.02
N VAL A 213 0.21 6.35 42.25
CA VAL A 213 -0.24 7.40 41.30
C VAL A 213 0.89 8.37 40.95
N LYS A 214 1.81 8.67 41.89
CA LYS A 214 3.03 9.45 41.65
C LYS A 214 4.02 8.82 40.65
N ALA A 215 3.94 7.54 40.40
CA ALA A 215 4.75 6.85 39.41
C ALA A 215 4.06 6.78 38.05
N LEU A 216 2.84 7.36 37.91
CA LEU A 216 2.07 7.45 36.65
C LEU A 216 2.13 8.88 36.06
N THR A 217 2.59 9.85 36.80
CA THR A 217 2.90 11.23 36.38
C THR A 217 4.41 11.40 36.22
#